data_a7f9db575558cf8ddadd9e8f4d45e65a
#
_entry.id   a7f9db575558cf8ddadd9e8f4d45e65a
#
_cell.length_a   1.000
_cell.length_b   1.000
_cell.length_c   1.000
_cell.angle_alpha   90.00
_cell.angle_beta   90.00
_cell.angle_gamma   90.00
#
_symmetry.space_group_name_H-M   'P 1'
#
loop_
_entity.id
_entity.type
_entity.pdbx_description
1 polymer ?
#
loop_
_entity_poly.entity_id
_entity_poly.type
_entity_poly.pdbx_seq_one_letter_code
_entity_poly.pdbx_strand_id
1 'polypeptide(L)'
;KFAGLDLRRGINPGVWSPYPLSVELELCGAYFRKSYDRLTLPGAVTSKGSVMTRAGAALASLAMPGLFGGRMIRTPLVTLYSPVTGTAARVSNLTGPADIVVNATDPNETTWGVITLAAAPAAADMIRMQWTADAEL
;
A
#
# COMPACT_ATOMS: atom_id res chain seq x y z
N LYS A 1 2.36 12.02 -20.64
CA LYS A 1 1.62 12.62 -19.48
C LYS A 1 1.64 14.13 -19.66
N PHE A 2 0.48 14.75 -19.85
CA PHE A 2 0.34 16.21 -19.84
C PHE A 2 0.10 16.63 -18.38
N ALA A 3 1.15 17.05 -17.68
CA ALA A 3 1.01 17.69 -16.40
C ALA A 3 0.80 19.19 -16.63
N GLY A 4 -0.20 19.78 -15.98
CA GLY A 4 -0.43 21.22 -16.03
C GLY A 4 -1.31 21.72 -17.19
N LEU A 5 -2.18 20.89 -17.76
CA LEU A 5 -3.18 21.36 -18.72
C LEU A 5 -4.33 22.04 -17.96
N ASP A 6 -4.39 23.36 -18.04
CA ASP A 6 -5.51 24.17 -17.51
C ASP A 6 -6.41 24.59 -18.69
N LEU A 7 -7.59 24.01 -18.75
CA LEU A 7 -8.60 24.35 -19.76
C LEU A 7 -9.54 25.42 -19.22
N ARG A 8 -9.35 26.66 -19.67
CA ARG A 8 -10.23 27.79 -19.34
C ARG A 8 -11.04 28.25 -20.54
N ARG A 9 -12.29 28.58 -20.29
CA ARG A 9 -13.14 29.21 -21.31
C ARG A 9 -12.78 30.71 -21.39
N GLY A 10 -12.18 31.13 -22.51
CA GLY A 10 -11.82 32.55 -22.71
C GLY A 10 -10.70 32.73 -23.73
N ILE A 11 -10.51 34.00 -24.15
CA ILE A 11 -9.54 34.39 -25.19
C ILE A 11 -8.12 34.58 -24.61
N ASN A 12 -8.00 34.81 -23.30
CA ASN A 12 -6.70 34.99 -22.63
C ASN A 12 -6.30 33.72 -21.87
N PRO A 13 -5.15 33.12 -22.18
CA PRO A 13 -4.59 32.07 -21.32
C PRO A 13 -4.31 32.68 -19.94
N GLY A 14 -4.95 32.15 -18.91
CA GLY A 14 -4.65 32.53 -17.53
C GLY A 14 -3.20 32.22 -17.17
N VAL A 15 -2.65 32.92 -16.21
CA VAL A 15 -1.35 32.56 -15.63
C VAL A 15 -1.47 31.17 -15.03
N TRP A 16 -0.62 30.22 -15.48
CA TRP A 16 -0.54 28.90 -14.89
C TRP A 16 -0.02 29.05 -13.46
N SER A 17 -0.83 28.62 -12.49
CA SER A 17 -0.46 28.59 -11.08
C SER A 17 -0.43 27.13 -10.63
N PRO A 18 0.74 26.55 -10.41
CA PRO A 18 0.83 25.20 -9.88
C PRO A 18 0.21 25.14 -8.50
N TYR A 19 -0.43 24.02 -8.18
CA TYR A 19 -0.87 23.77 -6.81
C TYR A 19 0.35 23.69 -5.87
N PRO A 20 0.20 24.08 -4.61
CA PRO A 20 1.22 23.77 -3.60
C PRO A 20 1.54 22.27 -3.62
N LEU A 21 2.81 21.91 -3.44
CA LEU A 21 3.27 20.52 -3.49
C LEU A 21 2.46 19.58 -2.56
N SER A 22 2.02 20.09 -1.42
CA SER A 22 1.17 19.33 -0.49
C SER A 22 -0.16 18.91 -1.11
N VAL A 23 -0.79 19.82 -1.87
CA VAL A 23 -2.06 19.53 -2.57
C VAL A 23 -1.84 18.54 -3.70
N GLU A 24 -0.77 18.69 -4.47
CA GLU A 24 -0.44 17.74 -5.54
C GLU A 24 -0.16 16.34 -4.96
N LEU A 25 0.55 16.23 -3.84
CA LEU A 25 0.81 14.96 -3.18
C LEU A 25 -0.48 14.29 -2.68
N GLU A 26 -1.42 15.06 -2.15
CA GLU A 26 -2.73 14.52 -1.75
C GLU A 26 -3.54 14.04 -2.97
N LEU A 27 -3.55 14.79 -4.06
CA LEU A 27 -4.19 14.38 -5.31
C LEU A 27 -3.57 13.10 -5.86
N CYS A 28 -2.25 12.99 -5.90
CA CYS A 28 -1.55 11.76 -6.28
C CYS A 28 -1.89 10.61 -5.33
N GLY A 29 -2.01 10.88 -4.04
CA GLY A 29 -2.39 9.91 -3.01
C GLY A 29 -3.79 9.31 -3.21
N ALA A 30 -4.69 9.97 -3.96
CA ALA A 30 -5.98 9.39 -4.31
C ALA A 30 -5.86 8.22 -5.32
N TYR A 31 -4.76 8.15 -6.07
CA TYR A 31 -4.51 7.13 -7.08
C TYR A 31 -3.50 6.07 -6.64
N PHE A 32 -2.44 6.50 -5.93
CA PHE A 32 -1.37 5.60 -5.51
C PHE A 32 -0.89 5.93 -4.10
N ARG A 33 -0.84 4.91 -3.24
CA ARG A 33 -0.28 4.99 -1.89
C ARG A 33 0.64 3.81 -1.61
N LYS A 34 1.56 4.01 -0.69
CA LYS A 34 2.50 2.97 -0.25
C LYS A 34 2.91 3.18 1.20
N SER A 35 3.27 2.09 1.87
CA SER A 35 3.81 2.13 3.23
C SER A 35 5.27 2.61 3.29
N TYR A 36 5.98 2.52 2.19
CA TYR A 36 7.39 2.95 2.07
C TYR A 36 7.54 4.47 2.16
N ASP A 37 8.72 4.92 2.57
CA ASP A 37 9.11 6.32 2.42
C ASP A 37 8.97 6.78 0.97
N ARG A 38 8.70 8.06 0.76
CA ARG A 38 8.38 8.61 -0.57
C ARG A 38 9.38 8.24 -1.66
N LEU A 39 10.68 8.28 -1.37
CA LEU A 39 11.75 8.00 -2.32
C LEU A 39 12.16 6.52 -2.39
N THR A 40 11.59 5.66 -1.54
CA THR A 40 11.91 4.23 -1.53
C THR A 40 11.02 3.51 -2.52
N LEU A 41 11.61 2.73 -3.42
CA LEU A 41 10.86 1.94 -4.39
C LEU A 41 10.13 0.77 -3.71
N PRO A 42 8.93 0.39 -4.19
CA PRO A 42 8.27 -0.83 -3.78
C PRO A 42 9.16 -2.06 -4.00
N GLY A 43 9.15 -2.99 -3.06
CA GLY A 43 10.03 -4.17 -3.09
C GLY A 43 11.45 -3.92 -2.55
N ALA A 44 11.76 -2.71 -2.09
CA ALA A 44 13.02 -2.47 -1.39
C ALA A 44 13.07 -3.26 -0.07
N VAL A 45 14.22 -3.88 0.20
CA VAL A 45 14.49 -4.58 1.47
C VAL A 45 14.73 -3.56 2.56
N THR A 46 13.70 -3.26 3.33
CA THR A 46 13.74 -2.29 4.42
C THR A 46 12.63 -2.56 5.43
N SER A 47 12.88 -2.27 6.69
CA SER A 47 11.85 -2.31 7.73
C SER A 47 11.09 -0.99 7.91
N LYS A 48 11.55 0.10 7.27
CA LYS A 48 10.92 1.42 7.37
C LYS A 48 9.55 1.41 6.70
N GLY A 49 8.55 1.93 7.39
CA GLY A 49 7.17 1.94 6.90
C GLY A 49 6.47 0.57 6.92
N SER A 50 7.13 -0.48 7.43
CA SER A 50 6.48 -1.79 7.52
C SER A 50 5.40 -1.80 8.60
N VAL A 51 4.33 -2.54 8.30
CA VAL A 51 3.26 -2.84 9.25
C VAL A 51 3.53 -4.21 9.87
N MET A 52 3.26 -4.34 11.16
CA MET A 52 3.48 -5.56 11.90
C MET A 52 2.22 -5.99 12.66
N THR A 53 1.93 -7.28 12.63
CA THR A 53 0.87 -7.88 13.42
C THR A 53 1.32 -9.18 14.05
N ARG A 54 0.62 -9.58 15.09
CA ARG A 54 0.81 -10.88 15.74
C ARG A 54 -0.33 -11.82 15.34
N ALA A 55 0.00 -13.02 14.93
CA ALA A 55 -0.99 -14.05 14.69
C ALA A 55 -1.61 -14.48 16.03
N GLY A 56 -2.92 -14.25 16.18
CA GLY A 56 -3.65 -14.62 17.42
C GLY A 56 -3.89 -16.12 17.55
N ALA A 57 -3.96 -16.80 16.38
CA ALA A 57 -4.15 -18.25 16.29
C ALA A 57 -3.48 -18.74 14.99
N ALA A 58 -3.36 -20.05 14.83
CA ALA A 58 -2.85 -20.67 13.61
C ALA A 58 -3.93 -20.65 12.50
N LEU A 59 -4.23 -19.46 12.00
CA LEU A 59 -5.21 -19.21 10.96
C LEU A 59 -4.55 -18.62 9.71
N ALA A 60 -4.95 -19.11 8.54
CA ALA A 60 -4.48 -18.57 7.27
C ALA A 60 -5.09 -17.19 6.93
N SER A 61 -6.08 -16.73 7.67
CA SER A 61 -6.68 -15.41 7.53
C SER A 61 -6.29 -14.51 8.69
N LEU A 62 -5.67 -13.38 8.40
CA LEU A 62 -5.25 -12.39 9.38
C LEU A 62 -6.04 -11.09 9.15
N ALA A 63 -6.73 -10.62 10.19
CA ALA A 63 -7.31 -9.29 10.19
C ALA A 63 -6.21 -8.26 10.44
N MET A 64 -6.01 -7.36 9.48
CA MET A 64 -5.04 -6.28 9.56
C MET A 64 -5.64 -5.00 9.04
N PRO A 65 -6.07 -4.09 9.89
CA PRO A 65 -6.54 -2.81 9.44
C PRO A 65 -5.36 -1.97 8.93
N GLY A 66 -5.08 -2.08 7.64
CA GLY A 66 -4.17 -1.18 6.95
C GLY A 66 -4.94 0.05 6.48
N LEU A 67 -4.65 1.21 7.07
CA LEU A 67 -5.21 2.48 6.62
C LEU A 67 -4.36 3.06 5.50
N PHE A 68 -5.00 3.51 4.41
CA PHE A 68 -4.28 4.22 3.34
C PHE A 68 -3.88 5.65 3.71
N GLY A 69 -4.36 6.16 4.86
CA GLY A 69 -4.13 7.54 5.28
C GLY A 69 -4.99 8.58 4.55
N GLY A 70 -5.96 8.13 3.76
CA GLY A 70 -6.95 8.93 3.04
C GLY A 70 -7.73 8.07 2.05
N ARG A 71 -8.86 8.61 1.57
CA ARG A 71 -9.70 7.88 0.62
C ARG A 71 -9.03 7.82 -0.77
N MET A 72 -9.04 6.67 -1.39
CA MET A 72 -8.64 6.47 -2.78
C MET A 72 -9.82 6.68 -3.72
N ILE A 73 -9.56 7.00 -4.99
CA ILE A 73 -10.61 7.35 -5.97
C ILE A 73 -11.52 6.15 -6.28
N ARG A 74 -11.02 4.95 -6.09
CA ARG A 74 -11.75 3.67 -6.20
C ARG A 74 -11.04 2.61 -5.37
N THR A 75 -11.64 1.43 -5.25
CA THR A 75 -11.00 0.27 -4.63
C THR A 75 -9.68 -0.04 -5.32
N PRO A 76 -8.53 0.06 -4.63
CA PRO A 76 -7.23 -0.15 -5.24
C PRO A 76 -6.85 -1.63 -5.36
N LEU A 77 -5.94 -1.93 -6.26
CA LEU A 77 -5.17 -3.17 -6.20
C LEU A 77 -4.11 -3.04 -5.11
N VAL A 78 -4.19 -3.88 -4.08
CA VAL A 78 -3.19 -3.90 -3.00
C VAL A 78 -2.18 -5.00 -3.25
N THR A 79 -0.90 -4.63 -3.29
CA THR A 79 0.22 -5.57 -3.36
C THR A 79 1.01 -5.51 -2.07
N LEU A 80 1.20 -6.67 -1.44
CA LEU A 80 2.03 -6.81 -0.24
C LEU A 80 3.44 -7.25 -0.62
N TYR A 81 4.42 -6.83 0.18
CA TYR A 81 5.83 -7.16 -0.02
C TYR A 81 6.45 -7.62 1.29
N SER A 82 7.31 -8.62 1.21
CA SER A 82 8.16 -9.00 2.32
C SER A 82 9.24 -7.92 2.55
N PRO A 83 9.34 -7.32 3.72
CA PRO A 83 10.40 -6.35 4.03
C PRO A 83 11.78 -6.98 4.18
N VAL A 84 11.86 -8.31 4.21
CA VAL A 84 13.13 -9.06 4.35
C VAL A 84 13.69 -9.45 2.99
N THR A 85 12.84 -9.88 2.05
CA THR A 85 13.27 -10.34 0.72
C THR A 85 12.94 -9.37 -0.39
N GLY A 86 12.04 -8.39 -0.15
CA GLY A 86 11.52 -7.47 -1.17
C GLY A 86 10.53 -8.13 -2.14
N THR A 87 10.20 -9.40 -1.95
CA THR A 87 9.37 -10.16 -2.90
C THR A 87 7.90 -9.74 -2.79
N ALA A 88 7.28 -9.46 -3.93
CA ALA A 88 5.86 -9.17 -4.04
C ALA A 88 4.99 -10.40 -3.73
N ALA A 89 3.74 -10.16 -3.33
CA ALA A 89 2.77 -11.16 -2.90
C ALA A 89 3.28 -12.05 -1.75
N ARG A 90 4.14 -11.50 -0.88
CA ARG A 90 4.66 -12.19 0.31
C ARG A 90 4.66 -11.29 1.53
N VAL A 91 4.54 -11.92 2.68
CA VAL A 91 4.73 -11.31 4.00
C VAL A 91 5.84 -12.05 4.73
N SER A 92 6.59 -11.36 5.58
CA SER A 92 7.67 -11.96 6.34
C SER A 92 7.16 -12.47 7.68
N ASN A 93 7.43 -13.74 8.00
CA ASN A 93 7.29 -14.29 9.34
C ASN A 93 8.62 -14.11 10.08
N LEU A 94 8.63 -13.28 11.11
CA LEU A 94 9.85 -12.94 11.86
C LEU A 94 10.21 -13.97 12.93
N THR A 95 9.27 -14.81 13.33
CA THR A 95 9.45 -15.87 14.33
C THR A 95 9.53 -17.26 13.71
N GLY A 96 9.05 -17.40 12.48
CA GLY A 96 9.08 -18.63 11.70
C GLY A 96 10.15 -18.60 10.61
N PRO A 97 10.31 -19.71 9.86
CA PRO A 97 11.47 -19.92 9.00
C PRO A 97 11.44 -19.22 7.63
N ALA A 98 10.32 -18.63 7.19
CA ALA A 98 10.22 -18.16 5.80
C ALA A 98 9.11 -17.13 5.58
N ASP A 99 9.20 -16.44 4.45
CA ASP A 99 8.14 -15.63 3.90
C ASP A 99 6.92 -16.49 3.53
N ILE A 100 5.73 -15.99 3.85
CA ILE A 100 4.47 -16.65 3.54
C ILE A 100 3.84 -15.97 2.32
N VAL A 101 3.36 -16.77 1.38
CA VAL A 101 2.66 -16.27 0.19
C VAL A 101 1.30 -15.71 0.59
N VAL A 102 0.95 -14.53 0.05
CA VAL A 102 -0.37 -13.91 0.18
C VAL A 102 -1.22 -14.34 -0.99
N ASN A 103 -2.37 -14.97 -0.72
CA ASN A 103 -3.31 -15.40 -1.75
C ASN A 103 -4.31 -14.30 -2.13
N ALA A 104 -4.77 -13.52 -1.14
CA ALA A 104 -5.74 -12.47 -1.38
C ALA A 104 -5.64 -11.36 -0.32
N THR A 105 -6.06 -10.17 -0.74
CA THR A 105 -6.34 -9.01 0.12
C THR A 105 -7.79 -8.60 -0.13
N ASP A 106 -8.42 -7.99 0.87
CA ASP A 106 -9.79 -7.49 0.78
C ASP A 106 -9.79 -5.96 0.99
N PRO A 107 -9.43 -5.18 -0.04
CA PRO A 107 -9.37 -3.73 0.04
C PRO A 107 -10.73 -3.07 -0.21
N ASN A 108 -10.90 -1.89 0.36
CA ASN A 108 -11.90 -0.89 -0.03
C ASN A 108 -11.19 0.44 -0.31
N GLU A 109 -11.91 1.53 -0.50
CA GLU A 109 -11.33 2.82 -0.85
C GLU A 109 -10.51 3.47 0.28
N THR A 110 -10.61 3.02 1.51
CA THR A 110 -9.96 3.62 2.68
C THR A 110 -9.01 2.70 3.42
N THR A 111 -9.23 1.39 3.29
CA THR A 111 -8.49 0.36 4.04
C THR A 111 -8.30 -0.90 3.20
N TRP A 112 -7.37 -1.72 3.64
CA TRP A 112 -7.33 -3.15 3.32
C TRP A 112 -7.39 -3.91 4.66
N GLY A 113 -8.39 -4.78 4.82
CA GLY A 113 -8.78 -5.28 6.15
C GLY A 113 -8.29 -6.68 6.45
N VAL A 114 -8.37 -7.58 5.50
CA VAL A 114 -8.06 -9.00 5.69
C VAL A 114 -7.07 -9.45 4.63
N ILE A 115 -6.09 -10.21 5.07
CA ILE A 115 -5.18 -10.94 4.16
C ILE A 115 -5.39 -12.44 4.34
N THR A 116 -5.40 -13.16 3.24
CA THR A 116 -5.41 -14.62 3.23
C THR A 116 -4.03 -15.13 2.82
N LEU A 117 -3.46 -15.98 3.63
CA LEU A 117 -2.14 -16.57 3.45
C LEU A 117 -2.23 -17.99 2.90
N ALA A 118 -1.26 -18.41 2.12
CA ALA A 118 -1.17 -19.77 1.60
C ALA A 118 -0.86 -20.81 2.70
N ALA A 119 -0.20 -20.38 3.77
CA ALA A 119 0.07 -21.21 4.94
C ALA A 119 -0.28 -20.43 6.22
N ALA A 120 -0.90 -21.10 7.17
CA ALA A 120 -1.19 -20.51 8.46
C ALA A 120 0.10 -20.31 9.26
N PRO A 121 0.38 -19.08 9.76
CA PRO A 121 1.45 -18.87 10.73
C PRO A 121 1.12 -19.58 12.04
N ALA A 122 2.12 -19.91 12.84
CA ALA A 122 1.89 -20.42 14.18
C ALA A 122 1.24 -19.34 15.06
N ALA A 123 0.53 -19.78 16.09
CA ALA A 123 0.01 -18.86 17.10
C ALA A 123 1.15 -18.04 17.72
N ALA A 124 0.95 -16.75 17.84
CA ALA A 124 1.92 -15.78 18.32
C ALA A 124 3.07 -15.41 17.35
N ASP A 125 3.10 -15.95 16.13
CA ASP A 125 4.05 -15.51 15.12
C ASP A 125 3.91 -14.01 14.82
N MET A 126 5.05 -13.35 14.58
CA MET A 126 5.13 -11.95 14.22
C MET A 126 5.20 -11.83 12.70
N ILE A 127 4.15 -11.32 12.10
CA ILE A 127 4.06 -11.11 10.65
C ILE A 127 4.34 -9.65 10.34
N ARG A 128 5.27 -9.40 9.41
CA ARG A 128 5.65 -8.07 8.95
C ARG A 128 5.45 -7.95 7.45
N MET A 129 4.99 -6.81 7.01
CA MET A 129 4.77 -6.52 5.59
C MET A 129 4.90 -5.05 5.25
N GLN A 130 5.13 -4.80 4.00
CA GLN A 130 4.97 -3.50 3.35
C GLN A 130 3.91 -3.63 2.26
N TRP A 131 3.35 -2.52 1.81
CA TRP A 131 2.27 -2.54 0.83
C TRP A 131 2.33 -1.36 -0.14
N THR A 132 1.73 -1.58 -1.30
CA THR A 132 1.30 -0.53 -2.24
C THR A 132 -0.18 -0.69 -2.52
N ALA A 133 -0.86 0.42 -2.75
CA ALA A 133 -2.24 0.47 -3.17
C ALA A 133 -2.32 1.32 -4.44
N ASP A 134 -2.79 0.73 -5.52
CA ASP A 134 -2.87 1.33 -6.85
C ASP A 134 -4.33 1.36 -7.31
N ALA A 135 -4.84 2.55 -7.58
CA ALA A 135 -6.20 2.79 -8.05
C ALA A 135 -6.24 3.43 -9.47
N GLU A 136 -5.13 3.37 -10.21
CA GLU A 136 -5.07 3.95 -11.56
C GLU A 136 -5.77 3.09 -12.63
N LEU A 137 -6.03 1.81 -12.38
CA LEU A 137 -6.59 0.84 -13.35
C LEU A 137 -8.10 0.81 -13.41
#